data_a9a13b28939c134bb934019baa5fe553
#
_entry.id   a9a13b28939c134bb934019baa5fe553
#
_cell.length_a   1.000
_cell.length_b   1.000
_cell.length_c   1.000
_cell.angle_alpha   90.00
_cell.angle_beta   90.00
_cell.angle_gamma   90.00
#
_symmetry.space_group_name_H-M   'P 1'
#
loop_
_entity.id
_entity.type
_entity.pdbx_description
1 polymer ?
#
loop_
_entity_poly.entity_id
_entity_poly.type
_entity_poly.pdbx_seq_one_letter_code
_entity_poly.pdbx_strand_id
1 'polypeptide(L)'
;MTHGFHGRTMEALSATWKPGIRKPYDPLVPNIEFVRAGDKVALHDAFAQTGLGRYGKGPVAAVILELIQGEAGVQPLGADYVKFVRELCDINHALLIIDEVQTGIGRTGKWFAFQRDDLSGGVTPDMVTFAKGVAGGFPMGGMIAFGEKLAALFTPGSHGSTFAGNPLGAAAGLATLGVIEDENLVANAEARGEQLRDGIMATGNPLFVSVRGRGLLDAVELKHPCSHAVMNYCLEHGLIVNAVAPNALRFAPPLIITAQDVDQALAILKDVPTDLPDD
;
A
#
# COMPACT_ATOMS: atom_id res chain seq x y z
N MET A 1 6.35 6.47 -7.60
CA MET A 1 7.62 5.79 -7.26
C MET A 1 7.77 4.51 -8.07
N THR A 2 9.01 4.05 -8.35
CA THR A 2 9.22 2.69 -8.89
C THR A 2 8.60 1.66 -7.95
N HIS A 3 8.12 0.55 -8.50
CA HIS A 3 7.40 -0.50 -7.79
C HIS A 3 6.06 -0.10 -7.14
N GLY A 4 5.63 1.16 -7.32
CA GLY A 4 4.32 1.63 -6.85
C GLY A 4 3.18 1.05 -7.69
N PHE A 5 2.03 0.82 -7.02
CA PHE A 5 0.80 0.37 -7.64
C PHE A 5 -0.36 1.27 -7.22
N HIS A 6 -0.93 2.02 -8.18
CA HIS A 6 -1.97 3.02 -7.91
C HIS A 6 -3.30 2.73 -8.61
N GLY A 7 -3.42 1.58 -9.27
CA GLY A 7 -4.66 1.15 -9.91
C GLY A 7 -4.50 0.74 -11.38
N ARG A 8 -5.66 0.47 -12.02
CA ARG A 8 -5.72 -0.01 -13.41
C ARG A 8 -6.63 0.82 -14.31
N THR A 9 -7.26 1.88 -13.81
CA THR A 9 -7.92 2.89 -14.66
C THR A 9 -6.85 3.73 -15.37
N MET A 10 -7.16 4.38 -16.47
CA MET A 10 -6.17 4.99 -17.38
C MET A 10 -5.11 5.85 -16.64
N GLU A 11 -5.52 6.81 -15.82
CA GLU A 11 -4.59 7.67 -15.08
C GLU A 11 -3.86 6.92 -13.97
N ALA A 12 -4.59 6.12 -13.17
CA ALA A 12 -3.98 5.32 -12.11
C ALA A 12 -3.00 4.28 -12.66
N LEU A 13 -3.31 3.69 -13.84
CA LEU A 13 -2.40 2.79 -14.54
C LEU A 13 -1.15 3.51 -15.02
N SER A 14 -1.30 4.76 -15.46
CA SER A 14 -0.16 5.61 -15.87
C SER A 14 0.81 5.85 -14.72
N ALA A 15 0.29 5.95 -13.47
CA ALA A 15 1.08 6.08 -12.25
C ALA A 15 1.55 4.73 -11.66
N THR A 16 1.08 3.60 -12.15
CA THR A 16 1.51 2.27 -11.70
C THR A 16 2.78 1.83 -12.42
N TRP A 17 3.80 1.40 -11.65
CA TRP A 17 5.13 1.09 -12.20
C TRP A 17 5.17 -0.12 -13.13
N LYS A 18 4.46 -1.20 -12.85
CA LYS A 18 4.65 -2.53 -13.48
C LYS A 18 4.51 -2.49 -15.02
N PRO A 19 5.61 -2.57 -15.81
CA PRO A 19 5.57 -2.40 -17.27
C PRO A 19 4.66 -3.41 -17.98
N GLY A 20 4.63 -4.66 -17.51
CA GLY A 20 3.85 -5.72 -18.15
C GLY A 20 2.33 -5.48 -18.16
N ILE A 21 1.79 -4.70 -17.20
CA ILE A 21 0.37 -4.36 -17.17
C ILE A 21 0.08 -3.00 -17.83
N ARG A 22 1.10 -2.17 -18.08
CA ARG A 22 0.96 -0.84 -18.70
C ARG A 22 1.03 -0.91 -20.23
N LYS A 23 2.04 -1.62 -20.76
CA LYS A 23 2.36 -1.66 -22.18
C LYS A 23 1.16 -1.96 -23.11
N PRO A 24 0.22 -2.86 -22.78
CA PRO A 24 -0.94 -3.12 -23.63
C PRO A 24 -1.88 -1.93 -23.82
N TYR A 25 -1.77 -0.89 -22.99
CA TYR A 25 -2.68 0.26 -22.97
C TYR A 25 -2.01 1.57 -23.44
N ASP A 26 -0.81 1.49 -24.01
CA ASP A 26 -0.16 2.66 -24.58
C ASP A 26 -0.96 3.26 -25.75
N PRO A 27 -1.03 4.61 -25.90
CA PRO A 27 -0.35 5.61 -25.07
C PRO A 27 -1.09 5.89 -23.75
N LEU A 28 -0.35 5.92 -22.66
CA LEU A 28 -0.85 6.28 -21.35
C LEU A 28 -0.86 7.82 -21.15
N VAL A 29 -1.43 8.29 -20.03
CA VAL A 29 -1.45 9.71 -19.68
C VAL A 29 -0.02 10.23 -19.54
N PRO A 30 0.34 11.30 -20.25
CA PRO A 30 1.70 11.86 -20.23
C PRO A 30 2.05 12.57 -18.93
N ASN A 31 3.31 12.97 -18.78
CA ASN A 31 3.84 13.76 -17.66
C ASN A 31 3.85 13.03 -16.31
N ILE A 32 3.90 11.71 -16.31
CA ILE A 32 4.17 10.91 -15.13
C ILE A 32 5.58 10.37 -15.21
N GLU A 33 6.38 10.67 -14.19
CA GLU A 33 7.76 10.23 -14.08
C GLU A 33 7.93 9.31 -12.87
N PHE A 34 8.72 8.26 -13.04
CA PHE A 34 8.99 7.31 -11.98
C PHE A 34 10.37 7.55 -11.39
N VAL A 35 10.41 7.75 -10.08
CA VAL A 35 11.63 7.90 -9.30
C VAL A 35 11.83 6.65 -8.45
N ARG A 36 13.08 6.20 -8.29
CA ARG A 36 13.39 5.05 -7.44
C ARG A 36 12.95 5.34 -6.00
N ALA A 37 12.19 4.43 -5.41
CA ALA A 37 11.76 4.53 -4.03
C ALA A 37 12.97 4.56 -3.08
N GLY A 38 12.99 5.50 -2.14
CA GLY A 38 14.09 5.70 -1.20
C GLY A 38 15.29 6.50 -1.74
N ASP A 39 15.33 6.82 -3.03
CA ASP A 39 16.43 7.58 -3.64
C ASP A 39 16.17 9.09 -3.59
N LYS A 40 16.77 9.75 -2.59
CA LYS A 40 16.65 11.20 -2.37
C LYS A 40 17.26 12.02 -3.51
N VAL A 41 18.37 11.55 -4.08
CA VAL A 41 19.07 12.25 -5.16
C VAL A 41 18.23 12.20 -6.43
N ALA A 42 17.75 11.04 -6.83
CA ALA A 42 16.91 10.89 -8.00
C ALA A 42 15.61 11.71 -7.89
N LEU A 43 15.01 11.81 -6.68
CA LEU A 43 13.83 12.63 -6.48
C LEU A 43 14.16 14.13 -6.60
N HIS A 44 15.24 14.60 -5.99
CA HIS A 44 15.69 15.98 -6.10
C HIS A 44 15.95 16.36 -7.57
N ASP A 45 16.63 15.52 -8.32
CA ASP A 45 16.93 15.74 -9.73
C ASP A 45 15.66 15.79 -10.59
N ALA A 46 14.64 14.97 -10.27
CA ALA A 46 13.35 15.03 -10.95
C ALA A 46 12.67 16.40 -10.77
N PHE A 47 12.78 17.03 -9.61
CA PHE A 47 12.31 18.40 -9.38
C PHE A 47 13.17 19.46 -10.10
N ALA A 48 14.48 19.30 -10.12
CA ALA A 48 15.40 20.24 -10.75
C ALA A 48 15.28 20.26 -12.29
N GLN A 49 14.92 19.14 -12.90
CA GLN A 49 14.81 19.01 -14.36
C GLN A 49 13.54 19.60 -14.97
N THR A 50 12.59 20.06 -14.17
CA THR A 50 11.28 20.54 -14.63
C THR A 50 11.31 21.89 -15.34
N GLY A 51 12.35 22.71 -15.15
CA GLY A 51 12.52 24.01 -15.80
C GLY A 51 12.97 23.96 -17.29
N LEU A 52 13.54 22.83 -17.74
CA LEU A 52 14.15 22.66 -19.07
C LEU A 52 13.74 21.36 -19.77
N GLY A 53 12.65 20.76 -19.36
CA GLY A 53 12.25 19.42 -19.78
C GLY A 53 12.19 19.23 -21.29
N ARG A 54 12.63 18.06 -21.77
CA ARG A 54 12.67 17.58 -23.16
C ARG A 54 11.36 17.78 -23.95
N TYR A 55 10.26 18.07 -23.23
CA TYR A 55 8.91 18.25 -23.77
C TYR A 55 8.17 19.48 -23.20
N GLY A 56 8.90 20.47 -22.67
CA GLY A 56 8.27 21.67 -22.06
C GLY A 56 7.48 21.33 -20.80
N LYS A 57 7.94 20.36 -20.00
CA LYS A 57 7.29 20.00 -18.73
C LYS A 57 7.33 21.18 -17.78
N GLY A 58 6.17 21.58 -17.30
CA GLY A 58 6.05 22.53 -16.19
C GLY A 58 6.62 21.96 -14.87
N PRO A 59 6.50 22.71 -13.77
CA PRO A 59 6.94 22.25 -12.45
C PRO A 59 6.19 20.97 -12.03
N VAL A 60 6.80 20.18 -11.13
CA VAL A 60 6.15 19.00 -10.55
C VAL A 60 4.89 19.46 -9.79
N ALA A 61 3.73 18.97 -10.20
CA ALA A 61 2.45 19.28 -9.55
C ALA A 61 2.22 18.48 -8.27
N ALA A 62 2.65 17.21 -8.27
CA ALA A 62 2.44 16.32 -7.13
C ALA A 62 3.45 15.17 -7.12
N VAL A 63 3.70 14.64 -5.93
CA VAL A 63 4.33 13.33 -5.72
C VAL A 63 3.28 12.39 -5.14
N ILE A 64 3.09 11.23 -5.78
CA ILE A 64 2.25 10.13 -5.25
C ILE A 64 3.13 8.96 -4.81
N LEU A 65 2.84 8.42 -3.63
CA LEU A 65 3.55 7.28 -3.06
C LEU A 65 2.67 6.44 -2.14
N GLU A 66 3.09 5.20 -1.92
CA GLU A 66 2.60 4.31 -0.85
C GLU A 66 3.63 4.33 0.28
N LEU A 67 3.22 4.48 1.54
CA LEU A 67 4.16 4.38 2.69
C LEU A 67 4.72 2.97 2.85
N ILE A 68 3.92 1.98 2.45
CA ILE A 68 4.32 0.58 2.32
C ILE A 68 3.91 0.14 0.91
N GLN A 69 4.87 -0.14 0.06
CA GLN A 69 4.61 -0.63 -1.29
C GLN A 69 4.16 -2.09 -1.24
N GLY A 70 2.85 -2.30 -1.30
CA GLY A 70 2.25 -3.61 -1.12
C GLY A 70 2.63 -4.61 -2.21
N GLU A 71 2.63 -4.19 -3.47
CA GLU A 71 2.94 -5.02 -4.65
C GLU A 71 4.45 -5.21 -4.89
N ALA A 72 5.28 -4.52 -4.12
CA ALA A 72 6.74 -4.68 -4.12
C ALA A 72 7.25 -5.68 -3.08
N GLY A 73 6.36 -6.45 -2.44
CA GLY A 73 6.70 -7.34 -1.33
C GLY A 73 6.60 -6.66 0.03
N VAL A 74 5.62 -5.78 0.21
CA VAL A 74 5.35 -5.06 1.48
C VAL A 74 6.60 -4.30 1.95
N GLN A 75 7.07 -3.36 1.12
CA GLN A 75 8.30 -2.59 1.37
C GLN A 75 7.98 -1.21 1.96
N PRO A 76 8.29 -0.95 3.24
CA PRO A 76 8.21 0.39 3.81
C PRO A 76 9.23 1.33 3.16
N LEU A 77 8.83 2.58 2.88
CA LEU A 77 9.73 3.60 2.31
C LEU A 77 10.71 4.17 3.33
N GLY A 78 10.37 4.13 4.61
CA GLY A 78 11.14 4.73 5.70
C GLY A 78 10.79 6.20 5.95
N ALA A 79 10.64 6.53 7.23
CA ALA A 79 10.19 7.83 7.71
C ALA A 79 11.08 9.00 7.24
N ASP A 80 12.40 8.82 7.21
CA ASP A 80 13.35 9.85 6.77
C ASP A 80 13.23 10.18 5.27
N TYR A 81 12.83 9.21 4.46
CA TYR A 81 12.55 9.46 3.06
C TYR A 81 11.24 10.23 2.90
N VAL A 82 10.20 9.87 3.63
CA VAL A 82 8.90 10.55 3.59
C VAL A 82 9.00 12.00 4.03
N LYS A 83 9.78 12.28 5.09
CA LYS A 83 10.12 13.67 5.50
C LYS A 83 10.78 14.45 4.38
N PHE A 84 11.80 13.87 3.76
CA PHE A 84 12.50 14.48 2.63
C PHE A 84 11.55 14.79 1.45
N VAL A 85 10.64 13.85 1.12
CA VAL A 85 9.62 14.07 0.09
C VAL A 85 8.73 15.25 0.45
N ARG A 86 8.28 15.35 1.72
CA ARG A 86 7.44 16.46 2.19
C ARG A 86 8.15 17.81 2.06
N GLU A 87 9.38 17.90 2.55
CA GLU A 87 10.21 19.10 2.47
C GLU A 87 10.39 19.55 1.02
N LEU A 88 10.69 18.62 0.12
CA LEU A 88 10.89 18.92 -1.28
C LEU A 88 9.59 19.37 -1.95
N CYS A 89 8.45 18.77 -1.61
CA CYS A 89 7.14 19.21 -2.07
C CYS A 89 6.81 20.63 -1.59
N ASP A 90 7.08 20.94 -0.33
CA ASP A 90 6.80 22.27 0.26
C ASP A 90 7.62 23.36 -0.42
N ILE A 91 8.92 23.13 -0.62
CA ILE A 91 9.83 24.08 -1.27
C ILE A 91 9.39 24.37 -2.73
N ASN A 92 8.86 23.36 -3.42
CA ASN A 92 8.48 23.48 -4.82
C ASN A 92 6.98 23.68 -5.05
N HIS A 93 6.20 23.88 -4.01
CA HIS A 93 4.75 24.06 -4.06
C HIS A 93 4.02 22.88 -4.74
N ALA A 94 4.57 21.67 -4.63
CA ALA A 94 3.99 20.44 -5.12
C ALA A 94 3.14 19.77 -4.02
N LEU A 95 2.14 18.99 -4.42
CA LEU A 95 1.33 18.23 -3.48
C LEU A 95 1.99 16.89 -3.12
N LEU A 96 1.87 16.48 -1.86
CA LEU A 96 2.17 15.12 -1.41
C LEU A 96 0.88 14.32 -1.30
N ILE A 97 0.74 13.29 -2.12
CA ILE A 97 -0.39 12.37 -2.12
C ILE A 97 0.09 11.02 -1.59
N ILE A 98 -0.52 10.56 -0.49
CA ILE A 98 -0.26 9.21 0.03
C ILE A 98 -1.40 8.30 -0.40
N ASP A 99 -1.04 7.24 -1.12
CA ASP A 99 -1.98 6.20 -1.51
C ASP A 99 -2.16 5.21 -0.34
N GLU A 100 -3.30 5.29 0.31
CA GLU A 100 -3.71 4.46 1.44
C GLU A 100 -4.73 3.38 1.04
N VAL A 101 -4.87 3.12 -0.25
CA VAL A 101 -5.81 2.11 -0.77
C VAL A 101 -5.54 0.73 -0.18
N GLN A 102 -4.28 0.40 0.11
CA GLN A 102 -3.91 -0.88 0.73
C GLN A 102 -3.56 -0.76 2.21
N THR A 103 -3.08 0.38 2.67
CA THR A 103 -2.55 0.60 4.02
C THR A 103 -3.55 1.19 5.00
N GLY A 104 -4.58 1.86 4.48
CA GLY A 104 -5.58 2.55 5.29
C GLY A 104 -6.68 1.64 5.85
N ILE A 105 -7.66 2.28 6.45
CA ILE A 105 -8.87 1.66 7.02
C ILE A 105 -8.52 0.56 8.05
N GLY A 106 -7.63 0.90 8.99
CA GLY A 106 -7.25 0.01 10.09
C GLY A 106 -6.16 -1.01 9.77
N ARG A 107 -5.84 -1.24 8.49
CA ARG A 107 -4.96 -2.32 8.01
C ARG A 107 -3.59 -2.36 8.71
N THR A 108 -2.99 -1.21 8.93
CA THR A 108 -1.64 -1.07 9.53
C THR A 108 -1.66 -0.81 11.04
N GLY A 109 -2.78 -1.05 11.74
CA GLY A 109 -2.91 -0.78 13.17
C GLY A 109 -3.15 0.70 13.52
N LYS A 110 -3.43 1.52 12.51
CA LYS A 110 -3.98 2.88 12.59
C LYS A 110 -5.05 3.04 11.52
N TRP A 111 -5.95 4.03 11.66
CA TRP A 111 -6.94 4.31 10.62
C TRP A 111 -6.31 4.54 9.26
N PHE A 112 -5.20 5.30 9.23
CA PHE A 112 -4.35 5.49 8.07
C PHE A 112 -2.89 5.31 8.44
N ALA A 113 -2.08 4.77 7.54
CA ALA A 113 -0.67 4.50 7.79
C ALA A 113 0.14 5.78 8.03
N PHE A 114 -0.26 6.92 7.46
CA PHE A 114 0.43 8.20 7.72
C PHE A 114 0.36 8.64 9.18
N GLN A 115 -0.58 8.10 9.98
CA GLN A 115 -0.68 8.35 11.42
C GLN A 115 0.36 7.56 12.24
N ARG A 116 1.17 6.73 11.57
CA ARG A 116 2.29 6.01 12.18
C ARG A 116 3.59 6.79 11.98
N ASP A 117 4.14 7.31 13.07
CA ASP A 117 5.40 8.10 13.02
C ASP A 117 6.58 7.27 12.49
N ASP A 118 6.60 5.96 12.74
CA ASP A 118 7.61 5.04 12.24
C ASP A 118 7.56 4.83 10.71
N LEU A 119 6.45 5.19 10.05
CA LEU A 119 6.30 5.17 8.60
C LEU A 119 6.37 6.56 7.98
N SER A 120 5.62 7.52 8.54
CA SER A 120 5.48 8.87 7.98
C SER A 120 6.51 9.86 8.52
N GLY A 121 7.09 9.59 9.70
CA GLY A 121 7.91 10.55 10.42
C GLY A 121 7.14 11.76 10.96
N GLY A 122 5.84 11.61 11.20
CA GLY A 122 4.95 12.70 11.62
C GLY A 122 4.46 13.60 10.46
N VAL A 123 4.74 13.20 9.22
CA VAL A 123 4.29 13.95 8.02
C VAL A 123 2.78 13.78 7.82
N THR A 124 2.09 14.89 7.67
CA THR A 124 0.71 14.93 7.16
C THR A 124 0.75 15.19 5.66
N PRO A 125 0.13 14.34 4.83
CA PRO A 125 0.05 14.57 3.38
C PRO A 125 -0.95 15.68 3.05
N ASP A 126 -0.89 16.17 1.82
CA ASP A 126 -1.93 17.05 1.29
C ASP A 126 -3.20 16.28 0.95
N MET A 127 -3.05 15.04 0.48
CA MET A 127 -4.17 14.17 0.13
C MET A 127 -3.85 12.71 0.48
N VAL A 128 -4.90 11.96 0.81
CA VAL A 128 -4.87 10.49 0.88
C VAL A 128 -5.94 9.91 -0.02
N THR A 129 -5.62 8.78 -0.68
CA THR A 129 -6.60 7.95 -1.39
C THR A 129 -6.91 6.71 -0.58
N PHE A 130 -8.15 6.24 -0.60
CA PHE A 130 -8.55 5.02 0.11
C PHE A 130 -9.61 4.25 -0.69
N ALA A 131 -9.64 2.95 -0.51
CA ALA A 131 -10.62 2.04 -1.13
C ALA A 131 -10.63 0.69 -0.40
N LYS A 132 -10.70 -0.42 -1.15
CA LYS A 132 -10.64 -1.81 -0.67
C LYS A 132 -11.52 -2.07 0.56
N GLY A 133 -10.92 -2.03 1.76
CA GLY A 133 -11.59 -2.36 3.02
C GLY A 133 -12.67 -1.40 3.47
N VAL A 134 -12.78 -0.20 2.87
CA VAL A 134 -13.67 0.87 3.36
C VAL A 134 -15.15 0.52 3.41
N ALA A 135 -15.59 -0.38 2.54
CA ALA A 135 -17.01 -0.79 2.46
C ALA A 135 -17.19 -2.32 2.50
N GLY A 136 -16.31 -3.04 3.22
CA GLY A 136 -16.48 -4.46 3.51
C GLY A 136 -16.55 -5.37 2.28
N GLY A 137 -16.01 -4.94 1.13
CA GLY A 137 -16.07 -5.66 -0.15
C GLY A 137 -17.02 -5.05 -1.17
N PHE A 138 -17.89 -4.12 -0.79
CA PHE A 138 -18.65 -3.34 -1.78
C PHE A 138 -17.71 -2.37 -2.51
N PRO A 139 -17.83 -2.24 -3.86
CA PRO A 139 -16.95 -1.35 -4.64
C PRO A 139 -17.12 0.12 -4.22
N MET A 140 -16.16 0.64 -3.49
CA MET A 140 -16.12 2.01 -3.01
C MET A 140 -14.67 2.49 -2.89
N GLY A 141 -14.45 3.75 -3.14
CA GLY A 141 -13.19 4.45 -2.92
C GLY A 141 -13.41 5.94 -2.81
N GLY A 142 -12.42 6.62 -2.28
CA GLY A 142 -12.48 8.06 -2.10
C GLY A 142 -11.10 8.66 -1.88
N MET A 143 -11.10 9.96 -1.66
CA MET A 143 -9.91 10.71 -1.27
C MET A 143 -10.29 11.75 -0.19
N ILE A 144 -9.33 12.10 0.62
CA ILE A 144 -9.40 13.20 1.59
C ILE A 144 -8.35 14.22 1.20
N ALA A 145 -8.76 15.46 1.01
CA ALA A 145 -7.87 16.60 0.86
C ALA A 145 -7.80 17.35 2.20
N PHE A 146 -6.61 17.62 2.71
CA PHE A 146 -6.42 18.26 4.00
C PHE A 146 -6.29 19.76 3.86
N GLY A 147 -7.14 20.50 4.57
CA GLY A 147 -7.13 21.95 4.63
C GLY A 147 -7.99 22.64 3.56
N GLU A 148 -8.42 23.86 3.89
CA GLU A 148 -9.37 24.63 3.06
C GLU A 148 -8.84 24.97 1.66
N LYS A 149 -7.54 25.24 1.54
CA LYS A 149 -6.92 25.58 0.24
C LYS A 149 -7.03 24.43 -0.76
N LEU A 150 -6.83 23.20 -0.31
CA LEU A 150 -6.93 22.02 -1.16
C LEU A 150 -8.40 21.66 -1.45
N ALA A 151 -9.27 21.77 -0.45
CA ALA A 151 -10.71 21.58 -0.64
C ALA A 151 -11.26 22.56 -1.69
N ALA A 152 -10.77 23.79 -1.73
CA ALA A 152 -11.17 24.80 -2.70
C ALA A 152 -10.77 24.50 -4.16
N LEU A 153 -9.83 23.58 -4.40
CA LEU A 153 -9.51 23.11 -5.75
C LEU A 153 -10.65 22.27 -6.37
N PHE A 154 -11.48 21.66 -5.53
CA PHE A 154 -12.60 20.83 -5.95
C PHE A 154 -13.90 21.67 -6.01
N THR A 155 -13.96 22.55 -6.99
CA THR A 155 -15.15 23.38 -7.20
C THR A 155 -16.32 22.55 -7.73
N PRO A 156 -17.59 22.99 -7.50
CA PRO A 156 -18.74 22.31 -8.07
C PRO A 156 -18.60 22.07 -9.57
N GLY A 157 -18.78 20.82 -10.00
CA GLY A 157 -18.66 20.43 -11.41
C GLY A 157 -17.24 20.12 -11.91
N SER A 158 -16.19 20.33 -11.08
CA SER A 158 -14.81 20.05 -11.49
C SER A 158 -14.48 18.55 -11.54
N HIS A 159 -15.21 17.72 -10.81
CA HIS A 159 -15.07 16.27 -10.80
C HIS A 159 -16.40 15.60 -10.51
N GLY A 160 -16.54 14.35 -10.91
CA GLY A 160 -17.74 13.57 -10.62
C GLY A 160 -17.74 12.23 -11.32
N SER A 161 -18.67 11.39 -10.91
CA SER A 161 -18.99 10.11 -11.53
C SER A 161 -20.45 9.81 -11.30
N THR A 162 -21.10 9.14 -12.25
CA THR A 162 -22.52 8.79 -12.15
C THR A 162 -22.86 8.02 -10.87
N PHE A 163 -21.95 7.16 -10.42
CA PHE A 163 -22.15 6.33 -9.23
C PHE A 163 -21.46 6.86 -7.96
N ALA A 164 -20.78 8.00 -8.03
CA ALA A 164 -20.14 8.60 -6.85
C ALA A 164 -21.19 8.97 -5.80
N GLY A 165 -20.91 8.64 -4.54
CA GLY A 165 -21.81 8.92 -3.41
C GLY A 165 -23.12 8.13 -3.45
N ASN A 166 -23.19 7.00 -4.17
CA ASN A 166 -24.42 6.19 -4.20
C ASN A 166 -24.80 5.70 -2.79
N PRO A 167 -26.14 5.66 -2.46
CA PRO A 167 -26.59 5.34 -1.11
C PRO A 167 -26.16 3.95 -0.61
N LEU A 168 -26.07 2.97 -1.51
CA LEU A 168 -25.70 1.60 -1.15
C LEU A 168 -24.23 1.53 -0.72
N GLY A 169 -23.34 2.14 -1.51
CA GLY A 169 -21.92 2.23 -1.14
C GLY A 169 -21.69 3.00 0.15
N ALA A 170 -22.42 4.12 0.34
CA ALA A 170 -22.34 4.90 1.57
C ALA A 170 -22.82 4.10 2.80
N ALA A 171 -23.95 3.37 2.68
CA ALA A 171 -24.47 2.52 3.75
C ALA A 171 -23.48 1.38 4.10
N ALA A 172 -22.92 0.72 3.09
CA ALA A 172 -21.91 -0.32 3.29
C ALA A 172 -20.63 0.23 3.97
N GLY A 173 -20.19 1.41 3.54
CA GLY A 173 -19.05 2.09 4.16
C GLY A 173 -19.31 2.44 5.63
N LEU A 174 -20.45 3.06 5.94
CA LEU A 174 -20.81 3.39 7.31
C LEU A 174 -20.89 2.14 8.20
N ALA A 175 -21.51 1.06 7.72
CA ALA A 175 -21.59 -0.19 8.46
C ALA A 175 -20.21 -0.79 8.73
N THR A 176 -19.32 -0.79 7.72
CA THR A 176 -17.96 -1.31 7.85
C THR A 176 -17.15 -0.49 8.85
N LEU A 177 -17.19 0.84 8.74
CA LEU A 177 -16.46 1.72 9.65
C LEU A 177 -16.97 1.57 11.08
N GLY A 178 -18.30 1.44 11.27
CA GLY A 178 -18.91 1.17 12.58
C GLY A 178 -18.40 -0.13 13.20
N VAL A 179 -18.36 -1.24 12.44
CA VAL A 179 -17.83 -2.52 12.95
C VAL A 179 -16.34 -2.40 13.31
N ILE A 180 -15.53 -1.71 12.50
CA ILE A 180 -14.12 -1.50 12.81
C ILE A 180 -13.94 -0.76 14.14
N GLU A 181 -14.78 0.23 14.41
CA GLU A 181 -14.75 1.02 15.64
C GLU A 181 -15.30 0.22 16.84
N ASP A 182 -16.50 -0.34 16.70
CA ASP A 182 -17.21 -1.05 17.78
C ASP A 182 -16.45 -2.29 18.26
N GLU A 183 -15.79 -3.02 17.34
CA GLU A 183 -15.01 -4.22 17.64
C GLU A 183 -13.52 -3.93 17.86
N ASN A 184 -13.13 -2.64 17.87
CA ASN A 184 -11.73 -2.20 18.07
C ASN A 184 -10.74 -2.90 17.12
N LEU A 185 -11.12 -3.06 15.85
CA LEU A 185 -10.34 -3.85 14.89
C LEU A 185 -9.01 -3.21 14.50
N VAL A 186 -8.86 -1.90 14.69
CA VAL A 186 -7.57 -1.21 14.50
C VAL A 186 -6.52 -1.73 15.48
N ALA A 187 -6.89 -1.87 16.77
CA ALA A 187 -6.00 -2.45 17.78
C ALA A 187 -5.82 -3.97 17.57
N ASN A 188 -6.86 -4.68 17.14
CA ASN A 188 -6.72 -6.09 16.77
C ASN A 188 -5.71 -6.28 15.63
N ALA A 189 -5.76 -5.43 14.60
CA ALA A 189 -4.79 -5.50 13.49
C ALA A 189 -3.34 -5.34 13.97
N GLU A 190 -3.07 -4.43 14.92
CA GLU A 190 -1.73 -4.29 15.50
C GLU A 190 -1.32 -5.54 16.25
N ALA A 191 -2.17 -6.01 17.18
CA ALA A 191 -1.85 -7.15 18.03
C ALA A 191 -1.71 -8.48 17.24
N ARG A 192 -2.59 -8.72 16.28
CA ARG A 192 -2.54 -9.94 15.44
C ARG A 192 -1.37 -9.88 14.45
N GLY A 193 -1.07 -8.69 13.91
CA GLY A 193 0.10 -8.51 13.06
C GLY A 193 1.41 -8.78 13.80
N GLU A 194 1.55 -8.28 15.04
CA GLU A 194 2.72 -8.58 15.88
C GLU A 194 2.83 -10.08 16.17
N GLN A 195 1.72 -10.74 16.59
CA GLN A 195 1.68 -12.19 16.80
C GLN A 195 2.09 -12.96 15.53
N LEU A 196 1.61 -12.56 14.36
CA LEU A 196 1.93 -13.21 13.09
C LEU A 196 3.42 -13.06 12.74
N ARG A 197 3.97 -11.84 12.82
CA ARG A 197 5.38 -11.58 12.49
C ARG A 197 6.33 -12.35 13.42
N ASP A 198 6.10 -12.27 14.72
CA ASP A 198 6.92 -12.96 15.71
C ASP A 198 6.78 -14.49 15.59
N GLY A 199 5.54 -14.93 15.38
CA GLY A 199 5.22 -16.36 15.20
C GLY A 199 5.89 -16.95 13.96
N ILE A 200 5.90 -16.26 12.82
CA ILE A 200 6.58 -16.74 11.59
C ILE A 200 8.06 -16.99 11.89
N MET A 201 8.75 -16.04 12.52
CA MET A 201 10.16 -16.21 12.87
C MET A 201 10.37 -17.30 13.93
N ALA A 202 9.45 -17.43 14.87
CA ALA A 202 9.48 -18.45 15.91
C ALA A 202 9.21 -19.87 15.39
N THR A 203 8.67 -20.04 14.16
CA THR A 203 8.54 -21.38 13.54
C THR A 203 9.88 -22.07 13.38
N GLY A 204 10.96 -21.31 13.26
CA GLY A 204 12.31 -21.82 13.01
C GLY A 204 12.50 -22.43 11.62
N ASN A 205 11.54 -22.24 10.71
CA ASN A 205 11.68 -22.74 9.33
C ASN A 205 12.80 -21.98 8.61
N PRO A 206 13.87 -22.64 8.15
CA PRO A 206 15.05 -22.01 7.59
C PRO A 206 14.81 -21.35 6.23
N LEU A 207 13.63 -21.57 5.64
CA LEU A 207 13.22 -20.90 4.41
C LEU A 207 12.83 -19.42 4.66
N PHE A 208 12.39 -19.09 5.87
CA PHE A 208 11.94 -17.76 6.25
C PHE A 208 13.10 -16.93 6.81
N VAL A 209 13.55 -15.93 6.04
CA VAL A 209 14.76 -15.14 6.38
C VAL A 209 14.43 -13.95 7.26
N SER A 210 13.35 -13.24 6.94
CA SER A 210 12.91 -12.04 7.66
C SER A 210 11.42 -11.81 7.47
N VAL A 211 10.81 -11.05 8.37
CA VAL A 211 9.42 -10.59 8.24
C VAL A 211 9.39 -9.06 8.34
N ARG A 212 8.57 -8.42 7.51
CA ARG A 212 8.36 -6.97 7.50
C ARG A 212 6.88 -6.64 7.32
N GLY A 213 6.49 -5.47 7.75
CA GLY A 213 5.12 -4.98 7.63
C GLY A 213 4.65 -4.23 8.86
N ARG A 214 3.38 -3.84 8.86
CA ARG A 214 2.71 -3.18 9.99
C ARG A 214 1.26 -3.62 10.08
N GLY A 215 0.78 -3.81 11.31
CA GLY A 215 -0.55 -4.35 11.52
C GLY A 215 -0.73 -5.68 10.79
N LEU A 216 -1.80 -5.82 10.02
CA LEU A 216 -2.11 -7.00 9.20
C LEU A 216 -1.76 -6.79 7.71
N LEU A 217 -0.69 -6.08 7.42
CA LEU A 217 -0.07 -6.01 6.10
C LEU A 217 1.40 -6.39 6.25
N ASP A 218 1.69 -7.68 6.08
CA ASP A 218 2.99 -8.25 6.36
C ASP A 218 3.51 -9.04 5.16
N ALA A 219 4.83 -9.20 5.07
CA ALA A 219 5.45 -10.13 4.16
C ALA A 219 6.62 -10.85 4.82
N VAL A 220 6.76 -12.13 4.51
CA VAL A 220 7.94 -12.93 4.81
C VAL A 220 8.87 -12.96 3.60
N GLU A 221 10.15 -12.76 3.83
CA GLU A 221 11.19 -12.94 2.83
C GLU A 221 11.68 -14.36 2.83
N LEU A 222 11.71 -14.97 1.66
CA LEU A 222 12.17 -16.34 1.43
C LEU A 222 13.65 -16.35 1.06
N LYS A 223 14.34 -17.41 1.46
CA LYS A 223 15.77 -17.63 1.24
C LYS A 223 16.15 -17.68 -0.24
N HIS A 224 15.23 -18.15 -1.09
CA HIS A 224 15.40 -18.24 -2.54
C HIS A 224 14.05 -18.00 -3.25
N PRO A 225 14.02 -17.83 -4.59
CA PRO A 225 12.81 -17.44 -5.33
C PRO A 225 11.84 -18.61 -5.53
N CYS A 226 11.10 -18.98 -4.47
CA CYS A 226 10.13 -20.07 -4.45
C CYS A 226 8.73 -19.66 -3.94
N SER A 227 8.38 -18.39 -4.11
CA SER A 227 7.16 -17.85 -3.51
C SER A 227 5.88 -18.52 -4.02
N HIS A 228 5.80 -18.89 -5.30
CA HIS A 228 4.66 -19.59 -5.85
C HIS A 228 4.58 -21.04 -5.34
N ALA A 229 5.71 -21.72 -5.19
CA ALA A 229 5.75 -23.06 -4.62
C ALA A 229 5.25 -23.08 -3.17
N VAL A 230 5.71 -22.11 -2.34
CA VAL A 230 5.22 -21.95 -0.96
C VAL A 230 3.73 -21.56 -0.94
N MET A 231 3.29 -20.65 -1.80
CA MET A 231 1.88 -20.25 -1.92
C MET A 231 0.98 -21.45 -2.24
N ASN A 232 1.40 -22.30 -3.18
CA ASN A 232 0.64 -23.50 -3.56
C ASN A 232 0.59 -24.51 -2.40
N TYR A 233 1.71 -24.75 -1.71
CA TYR A 233 1.73 -25.58 -0.52
C TYR A 233 0.74 -25.06 0.54
N CYS A 234 0.78 -23.76 0.85
CA CYS A 234 -0.13 -23.14 1.80
C CYS A 234 -1.59 -23.32 1.38
N LEU A 235 -1.91 -23.12 0.10
CA LEU A 235 -3.26 -23.28 -0.43
C LEU A 235 -3.79 -24.71 -0.27
N GLU A 236 -2.96 -25.70 -0.57
CA GLU A 236 -3.29 -27.13 -0.39
C GLU A 236 -3.55 -27.51 1.08
N HIS A 237 -2.95 -26.76 2.01
CA HIS A 237 -3.12 -26.97 3.45
C HIS A 237 -4.14 -26.01 4.10
N GLY A 238 -4.91 -25.26 3.27
CA GLY A 238 -6.00 -24.41 3.75
C GLY A 238 -5.62 -22.98 4.15
N LEU A 239 -4.41 -22.54 3.82
CA LEU A 239 -3.94 -21.17 4.06
C LEU A 239 -3.78 -20.39 2.75
N ILE A 240 -4.55 -19.31 2.58
CA ILE A 240 -4.44 -18.43 1.42
C ILE A 240 -3.40 -17.35 1.71
N VAL A 241 -2.32 -17.35 0.96
CA VAL A 241 -1.27 -16.33 0.96
C VAL A 241 -1.02 -15.84 -0.46
N ASN A 242 -0.24 -14.78 -0.65
CA ASN A 242 -0.03 -14.20 -1.96
C ASN A 242 1.47 -14.07 -2.29
N ALA A 243 1.91 -14.69 -3.38
CA ALA A 243 3.23 -14.51 -3.95
C ALA A 243 3.30 -13.14 -4.65
N VAL A 244 3.93 -12.14 -4.04
CA VAL A 244 4.01 -10.75 -4.54
C VAL A 244 5.33 -10.42 -5.19
N ALA A 245 6.37 -11.19 -4.87
CA ALA A 245 7.68 -11.14 -5.49
C ALA A 245 8.28 -12.55 -5.48
N PRO A 246 9.28 -12.87 -6.30
CA PRO A 246 9.84 -14.23 -6.37
C PRO A 246 10.27 -14.81 -5.02
N ASN A 247 10.72 -13.95 -4.11
CA ASN A 247 11.17 -14.34 -2.76
C ASN A 247 10.34 -13.69 -1.65
N ALA A 248 9.08 -13.32 -1.89
CA ALA A 248 8.25 -12.70 -0.88
C ALA A 248 6.79 -13.17 -0.93
N LEU A 249 6.28 -13.62 0.22
CA LEU A 249 4.88 -13.91 0.45
C LEU A 249 4.24 -12.78 1.26
N ARG A 250 3.09 -12.30 0.78
CA ARG A 250 2.30 -11.29 1.50
C ARG A 250 1.15 -11.93 2.26
N PHE A 251 0.95 -11.42 3.48
CA PHE A 251 -0.17 -11.71 4.36
C PHE A 251 -1.02 -10.44 4.50
N ALA A 252 -2.30 -10.54 4.20
CA ALA A 252 -3.27 -9.46 4.36
C ALA A 252 -4.64 -10.05 4.78
N PRO A 253 -4.71 -10.75 5.92
CA PRO A 253 -5.94 -11.39 6.38
C PRO A 253 -7.02 -10.37 6.74
N PRO A 254 -8.27 -10.78 6.92
CA PRO A 254 -9.33 -9.90 7.43
C PRO A 254 -8.97 -9.27 8.78
N LEU A 255 -9.45 -8.05 9.04
CA LEU A 255 -9.15 -7.37 10.31
C LEU A 255 -9.76 -8.07 11.53
N ILE A 256 -10.77 -8.92 11.33
CA ILE A 256 -11.49 -9.66 12.37
C ILE A 256 -10.81 -10.97 12.79
N ILE A 257 -9.64 -11.32 12.22
CA ILE A 257 -8.96 -12.57 12.60
C ILE A 257 -8.68 -12.62 14.09
N THR A 258 -8.80 -13.81 14.65
CA THR A 258 -8.51 -14.10 16.06
C THR A 258 -7.06 -14.54 16.27
N ALA A 259 -6.64 -14.62 17.53
CA ALA A 259 -5.34 -15.21 17.86
C ALA A 259 -5.25 -16.68 17.41
N GLN A 260 -6.36 -17.42 17.50
CA GLN A 260 -6.42 -18.79 17.08
C GLN A 260 -6.26 -18.96 15.57
N ASP A 261 -6.82 -18.04 14.76
CA ASP A 261 -6.62 -18.08 13.30
C ASP A 261 -5.14 -17.85 12.94
N VAL A 262 -4.46 -16.95 13.67
CA VAL A 262 -3.01 -16.75 13.51
C VAL A 262 -2.23 -18.02 13.89
N ASP A 263 -2.57 -18.67 15.01
CA ASP A 263 -1.90 -19.89 15.45
C ASP A 263 -2.08 -21.04 14.43
N GLN A 264 -3.26 -21.14 13.81
CA GLN A 264 -3.50 -22.12 12.74
C GLN A 264 -2.65 -21.82 11.50
N ALA A 265 -2.53 -20.56 11.10
CA ALA A 265 -1.67 -20.16 9.98
C ALA A 265 -0.19 -20.47 10.28
N LEU A 266 0.27 -20.20 11.50
CA LEU A 266 1.63 -20.49 11.95
C LEU A 266 1.94 -21.97 11.96
N ALA A 267 0.98 -22.83 12.32
CA ALA A 267 1.14 -24.29 12.27
C ALA A 267 1.39 -24.76 10.83
N ILE A 268 0.65 -24.24 9.85
CA ILE A 268 0.85 -24.55 8.42
C ILE A 268 2.20 -24.05 7.93
N LEU A 269 2.57 -22.81 8.29
CA LEU A 269 3.83 -22.20 7.87
C LEU A 269 5.05 -22.94 8.43
N LYS A 270 4.95 -23.46 9.65
CA LYS A 270 6.01 -24.26 10.27
C LYS A 270 6.37 -25.49 9.44
N ASP A 271 5.37 -26.14 8.84
CA ASP A 271 5.49 -27.40 8.12
C ASP A 271 5.80 -27.21 6.61
N VAL A 272 5.98 -25.97 6.15
CA VAL A 272 6.39 -25.70 4.76
C VAL A 272 7.73 -26.37 4.47
N PRO A 273 7.82 -27.21 3.40
CA PRO A 273 9.07 -27.88 3.02
C PRO A 273 10.17 -26.85 2.70
N THR A 274 11.41 -27.19 3.05
CA THR A 274 12.57 -26.30 2.89
C THR A 274 13.32 -26.49 1.57
N ASP A 275 12.96 -27.52 0.81
CA ASP A 275 13.54 -27.95 -0.45
C ASP A 275 12.61 -27.72 -1.66
N LEU A 276 11.70 -26.74 -1.53
CA LEU A 276 10.81 -26.37 -2.61
C LEU A 276 11.61 -25.84 -3.81
N PRO A 277 11.15 -26.11 -5.07
CA PRO A 277 11.83 -25.63 -6.27
C PRO A 277 11.71 -24.11 -6.38
N ASP A 278 12.67 -23.50 -7.09
CA ASP A 278 12.57 -22.13 -7.54
C ASP A 278 11.40 -21.95 -8.51
N ASP A 279 10.80 -20.74 -8.52
CA ASP A 279 9.65 -20.36 -9.36
C ASP A 279 9.97 -20.31 -10.86
#